data_ebb814880969c498bb4aeaf4e58ae001
#
_entry.id   ebb814880969c498bb4aeaf4e58ae001
#
_cell.length_a   1.000
_cell.length_b   1.000
_cell.length_c   1.000
_cell.angle_alpha   90.00
_cell.angle_beta   90.00
_cell.angle_gamma   90.00
#
_symmetry.space_group_name_H-M   'P 1'
#
loop_
_entity.id
_entity.type
_entity.pdbx_description
1 polymer ?
#
loop_
_entity_poly.entity_id
_entity_poly.type
_entity_poly.pdbx_seq_one_letter_code
_entity_poly.pdbx_strand_id
1 'polypeptide(L)'
;AKRGMAQAIYGMGVIVGPTLGPPLGGYLVDNFSWPYIFYINIPLGIIATILTLSFVRSPKYGEKLKANQVDWWGIVFLAAFIGSLQFVLEHGQQDDWFANPVIVALSVLSVFGLIFFIWRQLTYQYPIVNLRVLKDKNLRIGTIMCFILGFGLYGTTFVVPIYTQDRKSTR
;
A
#
# COMPACT_ATOMS: atom_id res chain seq x y z
N ALA A 1 -27.05 11.96 -6.58
CA ALA A 1 -26.98 10.76 -7.46
C ALA A 1 -25.64 10.63 -8.19
N LYS A 2 -25.11 11.67 -8.83
CA LYS A 2 -23.84 11.60 -9.61
C LYS A 2 -22.60 11.25 -8.78
N ARG A 3 -22.50 11.72 -7.54
CA ARG A 3 -21.33 11.42 -6.65
C ARG A 3 -21.29 9.95 -6.23
N GLY A 4 -22.44 9.37 -5.89
CA GLY A 4 -22.53 7.96 -5.52
C GLY A 4 -22.17 7.01 -6.68
N MET A 5 -22.62 7.34 -7.89
CA MET A 5 -22.25 6.57 -9.10
C MET A 5 -20.75 6.63 -9.37
N ALA A 6 -20.14 7.81 -9.26
CA ALA A 6 -18.69 7.94 -9.44
C ALA A 6 -17.90 7.13 -8.40
N GLN A 7 -18.35 7.13 -7.14
CA GLN A 7 -17.71 6.32 -6.09
C GLN A 7 -17.89 4.81 -6.33
N ALA A 8 -19.05 4.39 -6.83
CA ALA A 8 -19.31 2.99 -7.16
C ALA A 8 -18.41 2.51 -8.32
N ILE A 9 -18.26 3.30 -9.38
CA ILE A 9 -17.37 2.99 -10.51
C ILE A 9 -15.90 2.93 -10.04
N TYR A 10 -15.48 3.88 -9.22
CA TYR A 10 -14.14 3.87 -8.62
C TYR A 10 -13.92 2.61 -7.76
N GLY A 11 -14.87 2.28 -6.88
CA GLY A 11 -14.81 1.09 -6.03
C GLY A 11 -14.72 -0.21 -6.83
N MET A 12 -15.49 -0.33 -7.93
CA MET A 12 -15.35 -1.47 -8.85
C MET A 12 -13.95 -1.58 -9.45
N GLY A 13 -13.37 -0.47 -9.90
CA GLY A 13 -12.01 -0.45 -10.44
C GLY A 13 -10.95 -0.91 -9.43
N VAL A 14 -11.09 -0.53 -8.16
CA VAL A 14 -10.18 -0.94 -7.07
C VAL A 14 -10.23 -2.46 -6.83
N ILE A 15 -11.38 -3.10 -7.02
CA ILE A 15 -11.54 -4.55 -6.83
C ILE A 15 -11.06 -5.32 -8.07
N VAL A 16 -11.31 -4.80 -9.26
CA VAL A 16 -10.96 -5.45 -10.54
C VAL A 16 -9.43 -5.60 -10.68
N GLY A 17 -8.65 -4.60 -10.27
CA GLY A 17 -7.19 -4.64 -10.37
C GLY A 17 -6.56 -5.87 -9.68
N PRO A 18 -6.71 -6.04 -8.36
CA PRO A 18 -6.20 -7.21 -7.64
C PRO A 18 -6.78 -8.55 -8.13
N THR A 19 -8.03 -8.55 -8.62
CA THR A 19 -8.69 -9.78 -9.11
C THR A 19 -8.11 -10.25 -10.44
N LEU A 20 -7.82 -9.34 -11.35
CA LEU A 20 -7.26 -9.66 -12.68
C LEU A 20 -5.73 -9.75 -12.68
N GLY A 21 -5.06 -9.08 -11.73
CA GLY A 21 -3.59 -9.02 -11.67
C GLY A 21 -2.92 -10.39 -11.67
N PRO A 22 -3.18 -11.27 -10.69
CA PRO A 22 -2.54 -12.58 -10.62
C PRO A 22 -2.81 -13.49 -11.82
N PRO A 23 -4.05 -13.66 -12.32
CA PRO A 23 -4.31 -14.45 -13.53
C PRO A 23 -3.58 -13.90 -14.76
N LEU A 24 -3.60 -12.59 -14.95
CA LEU A 24 -2.95 -11.94 -16.09
C LEU A 24 -1.43 -12.03 -15.98
N GLY A 25 -0.88 -11.84 -14.77
CA GLY A 25 0.54 -12.00 -14.50
C GLY A 25 1.01 -13.44 -14.77
N GLY A 26 0.29 -14.44 -14.28
CA GLY A 26 0.57 -15.85 -14.55
C GLY A 26 0.55 -16.17 -16.05
N TYR A 27 -0.50 -15.75 -16.75
CA TYR A 27 -0.59 -15.93 -18.20
C TYR A 27 0.59 -15.32 -18.97
N LEU A 28 1.04 -14.11 -18.58
CA LEU A 28 2.18 -13.44 -19.20
C LEU A 28 3.51 -14.19 -18.96
N VAL A 29 3.71 -14.71 -17.74
CA VAL A 29 4.91 -15.48 -17.40
C VAL A 29 4.94 -16.80 -18.15
N ASP A 30 3.81 -17.51 -18.21
CA ASP A 30 3.72 -18.85 -18.82
C ASP A 30 3.85 -18.81 -20.35
N ASN A 31 3.32 -17.77 -21.02
CA ASN A 31 3.27 -17.71 -22.47
C ASN A 31 4.33 -16.81 -23.11
N PHE A 32 4.92 -15.86 -22.36
CA PHE A 32 5.91 -14.93 -22.91
C PHE A 32 7.21 -14.99 -22.10
N SER A 33 7.35 -14.15 -21.09
CA SER A 33 8.43 -14.20 -20.09
C SER A 33 8.15 -13.19 -18.98
N TRP A 34 8.84 -13.34 -17.85
CA TRP A 34 8.63 -12.48 -16.67
C TRP A 34 8.75 -10.96 -16.92
N PRO A 35 9.61 -10.42 -17.84
CA PRO A 35 9.68 -8.97 -18.06
C PRO A 35 8.39 -8.36 -18.63
N TYR A 36 7.55 -9.16 -19.29
CA TYR A 36 6.28 -8.65 -19.84
C TYR A 36 5.29 -8.18 -18.78
N ILE A 37 5.40 -8.65 -17.54
CA ILE A 37 4.63 -8.13 -16.40
C ILE A 37 4.90 -6.63 -16.20
N PHE A 38 6.14 -6.20 -16.45
CA PHE A 38 6.50 -4.78 -16.34
C PHE A 38 6.12 -4.00 -17.59
N TYR A 39 6.28 -4.59 -18.76
CA TYR A 39 5.97 -3.91 -20.02
C TYR A 39 4.49 -3.57 -20.17
N ILE A 40 3.58 -4.39 -19.66
CA ILE A 40 2.14 -4.09 -19.69
C ILE A 40 1.78 -2.85 -18.88
N ASN A 41 2.58 -2.50 -17.86
CA ASN A 41 2.36 -1.30 -17.05
C ASN A 41 2.75 -0.01 -17.80
N ILE A 42 3.59 -0.08 -18.83
CA ILE A 42 4.01 1.10 -19.59
C ILE A 42 2.83 1.74 -20.33
N PRO A 43 2.08 1.03 -21.22
CA PRO A 43 0.93 1.62 -21.89
C PRO A 43 -0.17 2.04 -20.91
N LEU A 44 -0.43 1.25 -19.86
CA LEU A 44 -1.41 1.61 -18.84
C LEU A 44 -1.00 2.89 -18.09
N GLY A 45 0.28 3.02 -17.74
CA GLY A 45 0.81 4.21 -17.09
C GLY A 45 0.74 5.45 -17.97
N ILE A 46 1.02 5.33 -19.28
CA ILE A 46 0.88 6.42 -20.24
C ILE A 46 -0.59 6.88 -20.32
N ILE A 47 -1.52 5.93 -20.50
CA ILE A 47 -2.96 6.23 -20.56
C ILE A 47 -3.42 6.90 -19.26
N ALA A 48 -3.06 6.35 -18.10
CA ALA A 48 -3.40 6.92 -16.79
C ALA A 48 -2.85 8.34 -16.63
N THR A 49 -1.62 8.59 -17.09
CA THR A 49 -0.99 9.93 -17.05
C THR A 49 -1.75 10.91 -17.94
N ILE A 50 -2.07 10.54 -19.18
CA ILE A 50 -2.83 11.40 -20.10
C ILE A 50 -4.21 11.72 -19.52
N LEU A 51 -4.92 10.71 -19.01
CA LEU A 51 -6.24 10.91 -18.38
C LEU A 51 -6.14 11.83 -17.17
N THR A 52 -5.13 11.63 -16.31
CA THR A 52 -4.91 12.47 -15.13
C THR A 52 -4.65 13.93 -15.52
N LEU A 53 -3.75 14.17 -16.47
CA LEU A 53 -3.44 15.52 -16.94
C LEU A 53 -4.64 16.21 -17.62
N SER A 54 -5.51 15.42 -18.28
CA SER A 54 -6.65 15.95 -19.01
C SER A 54 -7.85 16.26 -18.11
N PHE A 55 -8.12 15.40 -17.12
CA PHE A 55 -9.34 15.46 -16.31
C PHE A 55 -9.15 15.92 -14.87
N VAL A 56 -7.97 15.70 -14.28
CA VAL A 56 -7.73 16.06 -12.88
C VAL A 56 -7.27 17.52 -12.82
N ARG A 57 -8.11 18.39 -12.25
CA ARG A 57 -7.77 19.79 -11.98
C ARG A 57 -7.24 19.91 -10.56
N SER A 58 -6.11 20.57 -10.39
CA SER A 58 -5.58 20.88 -9.06
C SER A 58 -6.61 21.69 -8.27
N PRO A 59 -6.95 21.29 -7.04
CA PRO A 59 -7.85 22.06 -6.20
C PRO A 59 -7.26 23.45 -5.93
N LYS A 60 -8.06 24.50 -6.04
CA LYS A 60 -7.64 25.88 -5.80
C LYS A 60 -7.22 26.18 -4.35
N TYR A 61 -7.45 25.24 -3.44
CA TYR A 61 -7.23 25.38 -1.99
C TYR A 61 -5.89 24.81 -1.51
N GLY A 62 -5.04 24.30 -2.39
CA GLY A 62 -3.72 23.82 -2.04
C GLY A 62 -2.71 24.97 -2.12
N GLU A 63 -2.37 25.61 -1.02
CA GLU A 63 -1.13 26.39 -0.98
C GLU A 63 0.03 25.43 -1.26
N LYS A 64 0.84 25.76 -2.26
CA LYS A 64 2.05 24.97 -2.55
C LYS A 64 2.96 25.09 -1.33
N LEU A 65 3.12 23.99 -0.60
CA LEU A 65 4.09 23.89 0.48
C LEU A 65 5.48 24.24 -0.08
N LYS A 66 6.18 25.14 0.59
CA LYS A 66 7.57 25.42 0.27
C LYS A 66 8.39 24.17 0.59
N ALA A 67 9.42 23.87 -0.19
CA ALA A 67 10.28 22.70 0.03
C ALA A 67 10.83 22.60 1.47
N ASN A 68 11.00 23.76 2.12
CA ASN A 68 11.41 23.84 3.52
C ASN A 68 10.33 23.45 4.54
N GLN A 69 9.08 23.24 4.10
CA GLN A 69 7.96 22.82 4.94
C GLN A 69 7.70 21.30 4.84
N VAL A 70 8.44 20.61 3.97
CA VAL A 70 8.34 19.16 3.82
C VAL A 70 9.05 18.48 4.98
N ASP A 71 8.35 17.58 5.65
CA ASP A 71 8.93 16.79 6.76
C ASP A 71 9.77 15.62 6.24
N TRP A 72 10.99 15.91 5.78
CA TRP A 72 11.92 14.90 5.27
C TRP A 72 12.24 13.80 6.28
N TRP A 73 12.40 14.16 7.54
CA TRP A 73 12.63 13.18 8.60
C TRP A 73 11.42 12.29 8.84
N GLY A 74 10.21 12.84 8.75
CA GLY A 74 8.99 12.03 8.80
C GLY A 74 8.93 11.02 7.66
N ILE A 75 9.34 11.40 6.44
CA ILE A 75 9.43 10.48 5.30
C ILE A 75 10.45 9.37 5.57
N VAL A 76 11.64 9.71 6.06
CA VAL A 76 12.71 8.74 6.38
C VAL A 76 12.25 7.74 7.44
N PHE A 77 11.64 8.21 8.53
CA PHE A 77 11.14 7.32 9.58
C PHE A 77 10.00 6.43 9.09
N LEU A 78 9.10 6.96 8.27
CA LEU A 78 8.02 6.19 7.67
C LEU A 78 8.58 5.10 6.72
N ALA A 79 9.52 5.46 5.87
CA ALA A 79 10.16 4.53 4.94
C ALA A 79 10.95 3.45 5.68
N ALA A 80 11.70 3.82 6.73
CA ALA A 80 12.41 2.88 7.58
C ALA A 80 11.45 1.92 8.28
N PHE A 81 10.33 2.43 8.84
CA PHE A 81 9.31 1.60 9.48
C PHE A 81 8.67 0.63 8.50
N ILE A 82 8.06 1.13 7.41
CA ILE A 82 7.31 0.29 6.48
C ILE A 82 8.25 -0.66 5.73
N GLY A 83 9.40 -0.18 5.26
CA GLY A 83 10.34 -0.99 4.49
C GLY A 83 10.93 -2.14 5.32
N SER A 84 11.36 -1.87 6.56
CA SER A 84 11.87 -2.93 7.44
C SER A 84 10.77 -3.89 7.88
N LEU A 85 9.55 -3.40 8.19
CA LEU A 85 8.42 -4.24 8.55
C LEU A 85 8.03 -5.17 7.39
N GLN A 86 7.94 -4.62 6.18
CA GLN A 86 7.64 -5.40 4.97
C GLN A 86 8.64 -6.53 4.78
N PHE A 87 9.93 -6.22 4.86
CA PHE A 87 10.99 -7.21 4.70
C PHE A 87 10.90 -8.33 5.76
N VAL A 88 10.71 -7.96 7.03
CA VAL A 88 10.58 -8.92 8.14
C VAL A 88 9.39 -9.86 7.94
N LEU A 89 8.24 -9.31 7.52
CA LEU A 89 7.03 -10.11 7.30
C LEU A 89 7.15 -11.02 6.08
N GLU A 90 7.86 -10.61 5.04
CA GLU A 90 8.02 -11.37 3.80
C GLU A 90 9.06 -12.48 3.93
N HIS A 91 10.22 -12.21 4.56
CA HIS A 91 11.35 -13.14 4.65
C HIS A 91 11.45 -13.86 5.99
N GLY A 92 10.72 -13.41 7.01
CA GLY A 92 10.84 -13.95 8.36
C GLY A 92 10.67 -15.46 8.44
N GLN A 93 9.73 -16.03 7.69
CA GLN A 93 9.51 -17.47 7.69
C GLN A 93 10.61 -18.25 6.95
N GLN A 94 11.22 -17.66 5.93
CA GLN A 94 12.31 -18.30 5.16
C GLN A 94 13.63 -18.24 5.92
N ASP A 95 13.81 -17.24 6.75
CA ASP A 95 15.03 -16.92 7.48
C ASP A 95 14.96 -17.30 8.98
N ASP A 96 14.11 -18.26 9.35
CA ASP A 96 13.90 -18.74 10.73
C ASP A 96 13.63 -17.62 11.76
N TRP A 97 12.92 -16.57 11.32
CA TRP A 97 12.51 -15.44 12.15
C TRP A 97 13.66 -14.85 12.97
N PHE A 98 13.51 -14.77 14.29
CA PHE A 98 14.48 -14.13 15.18
C PHE A 98 15.80 -14.92 15.39
N ALA A 99 15.98 -16.07 14.75
CA ALA A 99 17.27 -16.74 14.69
C ALA A 99 18.26 -16.03 13.75
N ASN A 100 17.73 -15.33 12.73
CA ASN A 100 18.56 -14.56 11.81
C ASN A 100 18.82 -13.15 12.35
N PRO A 101 20.10 -12.73 12.52
CA PRO A 101 20.45 -11.40 13.05
C PRO A 101 19.96 -10.25 12.17
N VAL A 102 19.78 -10.48 10.86
CA VAL A 102 19.24 -9.46 9.93
C VAL A 102 17.76 -9.20 10.22
N ILE A 103 16.98 -10.26 10.44
CA ILE A 103 15.55 -10.13 10.80
C ILE A 103 15.40 -9.41 12.14
N VAL A 104 16.27 -9.74 13.12
CA VAL A 104 16.27 -9.05 14.42
C VAL A 104 16.57 -7.55 14.24
N ALA A 105 17.63 -7.23 13.51
CA ALA A 105 18.03 -5.83 13.27
C ALA A 105 16.93 -5.02 12.57
N LEU A 106 16.32 -5.59 11.54
CA LEU A 106 15.21 -4.94 10.82
C LEU A 106 13.95 -4.84 11.65
N SER A 107 13.65 -5.82 12.51
CA SER A 107 12.53 -5.73 13.47
C SER A 107 12.74 -4.59 14.46
N VAL A 108 13.93 -4.45 14.99
CA VAL A 108 14.32 -3.33 15.88
C VAL A 108 14.22 -2.00 15.13
N LEU A 109 14.73 -1.91 13.90
CA LEU A 109 14.64 -0.73 13.05
C LEU A 109 13.16 -0.34 12.78
N SER A 110 12.31 -1.33 12.54
CA SER A 110 10.87 -1.11 12.33
C SER A 110 10.21 -0.50 13.58
N VAL A 111 10.47 -1.06 14.75
CA VAL A 111 9.90 -0.54 16.01
C VAL A 111 10.36 0.88 16.28
N PHE A 112 11.66 1.15 16.17
CA PHE A 112 12.19 2.51 16.37
C PHE A 112 11.69 3.47 15.29
N GLY A 113 11.63 3.04 14.03
CA GLY A 113 11.07 3.81 12.92
C GLY A 113 9.63 4.24 13.21
N LEU A 114 8.80 3.32 13.69
CA LEU A 114 7.41 3.61 14.09
C LEU A 114 7.33 4.61 15.25
N ILE A 115 8.12 4.39 16.30
CA ILE A 115 8.12 5.27 17.50
C ILE A 115 8.54 6.69 17.10
N PHE A 116 9.65 6.83 16.37
CA PHE A 116 10.14 8.14 15.92
C PHE A 116 9.19 8.80 14.92
N PHE A 117 8.57 8.01 14.03
CA PHE A 117 7.54 8.51 13.13
C PHE A 117 6.36 9.09 13.89
N ILE A 118 5.74 8.33 14.82
CA ILE A 118 4.60 8.81 15.62
C ILE A 118 4.98 10.05 16.41
N TRP A 119 6.12 10.02 17.10
CA TRP A 119 6.61 11.17 17.85
C TRP A 119 6.76 12.40 16.95
N ARG A 120 7.36 12.25 15.78
CA ARG A 120 7.55 13.33 14.81
C ARG A 120 6.23 13.88 14.31
N GLN A 121 5.26 13.01 13.94
CA GLN A 121 3.96 13.44 13.44
C GLN A 121 3.12 14.18 14.49
N LEU A 122 3.33 13.90 15.77
CA LEU A 122 2.65 14.60 16.87
C LEU A 122 3.32 15.92 17.23
N THR A 123 4.63 16.08 17.00
CA THR A 123 5.41 17.23 17.44
C THR A 123 5.62 18.25 16.33
N TYR A 124 5.77 17.81 15.08
CA TYR A 124 6.08 18.69 13.97
C TYR A 124 4.89 19.55 13.54
N GLN A 125 5.17 20.80 13.09
CA GLN A 125 4.14 21.77 12.73
C GLN A 125 3.43 21.41 11.40
N TYR A 126 4.16 20.83 10.44
CA TYR A 126 3.64 20.41 9.12
C TYR A 126 3.82 18.91 8.93
N PRO A 127 3.10 18.07 9.70
CA PRO A 127 3.25 16.62 9.64
C PRO A 127 2.76 16.09 8.29
N ILE A 128 3.40 15.03 7.78
CA ILE A 128 2.97 14.33 6.56
C ILE A 128 1.61 13.69 6.79
N VAL A 129 1.45 13.06 7.95
CA VAL A 129 0.19 12.44 8.37
C VAL A 129 -0.31 13.14 9.63
N ASN A 130 -1.40 13.87 9.52
CA ASN A 130 -1.97 14.54 10.68
C ASN A 130 -2.70 13.56 11.59
N LEU A 131 -1.97 12.87 12.47
CA LEU A 131 -2.55 11.91 13.42
C LEU A 131 -3.54 12.55 14.40
N ARG A 132 -3.50 13.89 14.58
CA ARG A 132 -4.42 14.60 15.47
C ARG A 132 -5.87 14.53 14.96
N VAL A 133 -6.07 14.30 13.66
CA VAL A 133 -7.41 14.16 13.08
C VAL A 133 -8.12 12.88 13.59
N LEU A 134 -7.38 11.86 14.04
CA LEU A 134 -7.94 10.66 14.67
C LEU A 134 -8.60 10.93 16.04
N LYS A 135 -8.52 12.16 16.57
CA LYS A 135 -9.33 12.58 17.72
C LYS A 135 -10.82 12.65 17.37
N ASP A 136 -11.16 12.90 16.11
CA ASP A 136 -12.55 12.82 15.65
C ASP A 136 -13.01 11.36 15.68
N LYS A 137 -14.14 11.13 16.40
CA LYS A 137 -14.69 9.78 16.61
C LYS A 137 -15.09 9.11 15.30
N ASN A 138 -15.70 9.87 14.39
CA ASN A 138 -16.19 9.32 13.14
C ASN A 138 -15.03 8.90 12.22
N LEU A 139 -13.99 9.74 12.14
CA LEU A 139 -12.81 9.44 11.34
C LEU A 139 -12.03 8.25 11.93
N ARG A 140 -11.89 8.17 13.25
CA ARG A 140 -11.24 7.04 13.91
C ARG A 140 -11.96 5.72 13.63
N ILE A 141 -13.30 5.70 13.77
CA ILE A 141 -14.10 4.51 13.46
C ILE A 141 -13.96 4.14 11.98
N GLY A 142 -14.05 5.12 11.08
CA GLY A 142 -13.86 4.91 9.64
C GLY A 142 -12.49 4.31 9.32
N THR A 143 -11.42 4.82 9.93
CA THR A 143 -10.06 4.31 9.74
C THR A 143 -9.93 2.85 10.21
N ILE A 144 -10.49 2.51 11.37
CA ILE A 144 -10.50 1.12 11.88
C ILE A 144 -11.27 0.20 10.93
N MET A 145 -12.45 0.63 10.47
CA MET A 145 -13.23 -0.15 9.51
C MET A 145 -12.49 -0.36 8.18
N CYS A 146 -11.85 0.67 7.64
CA CYS A 146 -11.02 0.55 6.44
C CYS A 146 -9.84 -0.42 6.64
N PHE A 147 -9.21 -0.39 7.82
CA PHE A 147 -8.13 -1.33 8.15
C PHE A 147 -8.61 -2.78 8.16
N ILE A 148 -9.73 -3.06 8.83
CA ILE A 148 -10.32 -4.40 8.90
C ILE A 148 -10.73 -4.88 7.50
N LEU A 149 -11.38 -4.04 6.71
CA LEU A 149 -11.79 -4.37 5.34
C LEU A 149 -10.57 -4.63 4.44
N GLY A 150 -9.54 -3.80 4.54
CA GLY A 150 -8.30 -3.99 3.79
C GLY A 150 -7.62 -5.31 4.14
N PHE A 151 -7.49 -5.61 5.43
CA PHE A 151 -6.91 -6.87 5.90
C PHE A 151 -7.69 -8.10 5.41
N GLY A 152 -9.03 -8.05 5.49
CA GLY A 152 -9.89 -9.14 5.00
C GLY A 152 -9.77 -9.33 3.48
N LEU A 153 -9.77 -8.25 2.72
CA LEU A 153 -9.73 -8.28 1.26
C LEU A 153 -8.40 -8.82 0.75
N TYR A 154 -7.28 -8.29 1.25
CA TYR A 154 -5.95 -8.74 0.84
C TYR A 154 -5.63 -10.14 1.38
N GLY A 155 -6.00 -10.47 2.63
CA GLY A 155 -5.83 -11.80 3.19
C GLY A 155 -6.53 -12.87 2.34
N THR A 156 -7.75 -12.61 1.92
CA THR A 156 -8.51 -13.54 1.06
C THR A 156 -7.84 -13.70 -0.31
N THR A 157 -7.31 -12.63 -0.90
CA THR A 157 -6.65 -12.66 -2.21
C THR A 157 -5.40 -13.56 -2.21
N PHE A 158 -4.69 -13.66 -1.08
CA PHE A 158 -3.53 -14.55 -0.96
C PHE A 158 -3.89 -15.98 -0.55
N VAL A 159 -4.82 -16.15 0.38
CA VAL A 159 -5.16 -17.48 0.92
C VAL A 159 -5.88 -18.37 -0.09
N VAL A 160 -6.81 -17.79 -0.87
CA VAL A 160 -7.61 -18.58 -1.82
C VAL A 160 -6.77 -19.29 -2.88
N PRO A 161 -5.80 -18.65 -3.57
CA PRO A 161 -4.94 -19.33 -4.53
C PRO A 161 -4.10 -20.45 -3.91
N ILE A 162 -3.52 -20.21 -2.73
CA ILE A 162 -2.71 -21.22 -2.02
C ILE A 162 -3.55 -22.45 -1.72
N TYR A 163 -4.75 -22.27 -1.17
CA TYR A 163 -5.65 -23.37 -0.84
C TYR A 163 -6.13 -24.15 -2.08
N THR A 164 -6.32 -23.46 -3.21
CA THR A 164 -6.73 -24.13 -4.47
C THR A 164 -5.59 -24.88 -5.14
N GLN A 165 -4.33 -24.43 -4.98
CA GLN A 165 -3.15 -25.13 -5.46
C GLN A 165 -2.89 -26.43 -4.68
N ASP A 166 -2.96 -26.39 -3.37
CA ASP A 166 -2.80 -27.59 -2.51
C ASP A 166 -3.82 -28.69 -2.85
N ARG A 167 -5.06 -28.33 -3.12
CA ARG A 167 -6.08 -29.32 -3.55
C ARG A 167 -5.81 -29.93 -4.93
N LYS A 168 -5.11 -29.24 -5.82
CA LYS A 168 -4.73 -29.80 -7.14
C LYS A 168 -3.54 -30.74 -7.04
N SER A 169 -2.64 -30.49 -6.09
CA SER A 169 -1.45 -31.34 -5.86
C SER A 169 -1.80 -32.67 -5.15
N THR A 170 -2.95 -32.76 -4.50
CA THR A 170 -3.39 -33.96 -3.74
C THR A 170 -4.32 -34.87 -4.55
N ARG A 171 -4.52 -34.61 -5.83
CA ARG A 171 -5.22 -35.48 -6.81
C ARG A 171 -4.29 -35.91 -7.92
#